data_e95b50f7261484477ed87b1f90f044fa
#
_entry.id   e95b50f7261484477ed87b1f90f044fa
#
_cell.length_a   1.000
_cell.length_b   1.000
_cell.length_c   1.000
_cell.angle_alpha   90.00
_cell.angle_beta   90.00
_cell.angle_gamma   90.00
#
_symmetry.space_group_name_H-M   'P 1'
#
loop_
_entity.id
_entity.type
_entity.pdbx_description
1 polymer ?
#
loop_
_entity_poly.entity_id
_entity_poly.type
_entity_poly.pdbx_seq_one_letter_code
_entity_poly.pdbx_strand_id
1 'polypeptide(L)'
;MTGESRPATIRALRPERERARLEDFEMIAQTRKALELLEAKWSVDLIVLMASGIRRHARLVDNAPGLSKKVLTATLRKLEADGIVVRHVYAEMPVRVEYALTPLGWRLTELLMTAYEWAVEHDEEIDRAKDPHDGGIFAPAAA
;
A
#
# COMPACT_ATOMS: atom_id res chain seq x y z
N MET A 1 -17.53 -16.77 -13.85
CA MET A 1 -16.18 -17.36 -13.99
C MET A 1 -15.42 -16.55 -15.01
N THR A 2 -14.85 -15.47 -14.59
CA THR A 2 -13.94 -14.67 -15.39
C THR A 2 -12.53 -15.08 -14.97
N GLY A 3 -11.91 -15.94 -15.79
CA GLY A 3 -10.49 -16.18 -15.70
C GLY A 3 -9.76 -14.91 -16.08
N GLU A 4 -9.45 -14.07 -15.11
CA GLU A 4 -8.55 -12.96 -15.33
C GLU A 4 -7.19 -13.51 -15.68
N SER A 5 -6.87 -13.39 -16.94
CA SER A 5 -5.53 -13.64 -17.44
C SER A 5 -4.59 -12.71 -16.67
N ARG A 6 -3.74 -13.30 -15.82
CA ARG A 6 -2.60 -12.57 -15.25
C ARG A 6 -1.88 -11.86 -16.40
N PRO A 7 -1.59 -10.57 -16.27
CA PRO A 7 -0.93 -9.85 -17.34
C PRO A 7 0.32 -10.62 -17.80
N ALA A 8 0.51 -10.71 -19.09
CA ALA A 8 1.60 -11.47 -19.72
C ALA A 8 2.98 -11.13 -19.12
N THR A 9 3.14 -9.93 -18.59
CA THR A 9 4.32 -9.41 -17.91
C THR A 9 4.73 -10.20 -16.66
N ILE A 10 3.76 -10.70 -15.87
CA ILE A 10 4.05 -11.50 -14.66
C ILE A 10 4.52 -12.92 -15.05
N ARG A 11 4.12 -13.40 -16.22
CA ARG A 11 4.56 -14.68 -16.74
C ARG A 11 6.06 -14.71 -17.07
N ALA A 12 6.64 -13.54 -17.38
CA ALA A 12 8.06 -13.37 -17.66
C ALA A 12 8.96 -13.44 -16.41
N LEU A 13 8.38 -13.30 -15.20
CA LEU A 13 9.13 -13.40 -13.93
C LEU A 13 9.39 -14.85 -13.47
N ARG A 14 8.95 -15.85 -14.21
CA ARG A 14 9.34 -17.22 -13.89
C ARG A 14 10.84 -17.40 -14.15
N PRO A 15 11.55 -18.07 -13.22
CA PRO A 15 13.00 -18.20 -13.30
C PRO A 15 13.41 -19.15 -14.42
N GLU A 16 13.37 -18.66 -15.62
CA GLU A 16 14.08 -19.29 -16.72
C GLU A 16 15.15 -18.30 -17.15
N ARG A 17 16.37 -18.68 -16.96
CA ARG A 17 17.71 -18.22 -17.31
C ARG A 17 17.82 -17.23 -18.50
N GLU A 18 16.95 -16.23 -18.58
CA GLU A 18 17.06 -15.18 -19.59
C GLU A 18 17.51 -13.87 -18.96
N ARG A 19 18.44 -13.21 -19.61
CA ARG A 19 18.85 -11.85 -19.25
C ARG A 19 17.61 -10.97 -19.15
N ALA A 20 17.52 -10.21 -18.07
CA ALA A 20 16.46 -9.24 -17.87
C ALA A 20 16.25 -8.40 -19.14
N ARG A 21 15.02 -8.40 -19.64
CA ARG A 21 14.63 -7.63 -20.83
C ARG A 21 14.35 -6.18 -20.41
N LEU A 22 14.35 -5.27 -21.35
CA LEU A 22 13.97 -3.87 -21.09
C LEU A 22 12.60 -3.75 -20.42
N GLU A 23 11.66 -4.62 -20.79
CA GLU A 23 10.34 -4.73 -20.20
C GLU A 23 10.38 -5.07 -18.71
N ASP A 24 11.34 -5.90 -18.27
CA ASP A 24 11.52 -6.25 -16.86
C ASP A 24 12.03 -5.03 -16.06
N PHE A 25 12.92 -4.24 -16.63
CA PHE A 25 13.39 -3.00 -16.00
C PHE A 25 12.29 -1.95 -15.87
N GLU A 26 11.45 -1.81 -16.88
CA GLU A 26 10.29 -0.92 -16.84
C GLU A 26 9.30 -1.38 -15.76
N MET A 27 9.01 -2.67 -15.68
CA MET A 27 8.14 -3.23 -14.65
C MET A 27 8.69 -2.99 -13.25
N ILE A 28 9.99 -3.18 -13.03
CA ILE A 28 10.63 -2.88 -11.74
C ILE A 28 10.45 -1.40 -11.39
N ALA A 29 10.72 -0.51 -12.32
CA ALA A 29 10.62 0.93 -12.10
C ALA A 29 9.18 1.36 -11.74
N GLN A 30 8.18 0.88 -12.46
CA GLN A 30 6.78 1.20 -12.21
C GLN A 30 6.27 0.59 -10.89
N THR A 31 6.69 -0.64 -10.57
CA THR A 31 6.35 -1.27 -9.29
C THR A 31 6.94 -0.50 -8.12
N ARG A 32 8.21 -0.10 -8.20
CA ARG A 32 8.84 0.75 -7.16
C ARG A 32 8.11 2.06 -6.98
N LYS A 33 7.73 2.72 -8.07
CA LYS A 33 6.97 3.96 -8.04
C LYS A 33 5.63 3.81 -7.29
N ALA A 34 4.93 2.70 -7.49
CA ALA A 34 3.71 2.40 -6.73
C ALA A 34 4.00 2.16 -5.24
N LEU A 35 5.06 1.43 -4.90
CA LEU A 35 5.44 1.14 -3.52
C LEU A 35 5.94 2.38 -2.77
N GLU A 36 6.64 3.28 -3.43
CA GLU A 36 7.11 4.55 -2.85
C GLU A 36 5.95 5.41 -2.31
N LEU A 37 4.77 5.33 -2.91
CA LEU A 37 3.56 6.00 -2.41
C LEU A 37 3.13 5.50 -1.03
N LEU A 38 3.53 4.27 -0.67
CA LEU A 38 3.16 3.58 0.56
C LEU A 38 4.33 3.44 1.54
N GLU A 39 5.48 4.02 1.23
CA GLU A 39 6.73 3.82 1.99
C GLU A 39 6.67 4.42 3.40
N ALA A 40 5.97 5.53 3.59
CA ALA A 40 5.81 6.10 4.91
C ALA A 40 4.98 5.15 5.80
N LYS A 41 5.49 4.87 6.99
CA LYS A 41 4.93 3.90 7.94
C LYS A 41 3.40 3.96 8.10
N TRP A 42 2.84 5.16 8.12
CA TRP A 42 1.41 5.39 8.38
C TRP A 42 0.57 5.61 7.12
N SER A 43 1.17 5.52 5.93
CA SER A 43 0.44 5.81 4.68
C SER A 43 -0.72 4.85 4.46
N VAL A 44 -0.50 3.56 4.65
CA VAL A 44 -1.54 2.52 4.47
C VAL A 44 -2.69 2.75 5.46
N ASP A 45 -2.35 2.96 6.75
CA ASP A 45 -3.35 3.20 7.80
C ASP A 45 -4.24 4.39 7.47
N LEU A 46 -3.65 5.52 7.09
CA LEU A 46 -4.40 6.72 6.77
C LEU A 46 -5.26 6.59 5.52
N ILE A 47 -4.76 5.91 4.48
CA ILE A 47 -5.54 5.63 3.26
C ILE A 47 -6.75 4.76 3.60
N VAL A 48 -6.57 3.71 4.38
CA VAL A 48 -7.66 2.81 4.79
C VAL A 48 -8.68 3.54 5.67
N LEU A 49 -8.24 4.35 6.64
CA LEU A 49 -9.12 5.16 7.48
C LEU A 49 -9.95 6.14 6.66
N MET A 50 -9.33 6.83 5.70
CA MET A 50 -10.05 7.74 4.81
C MET A 50 -11.02 7.02 3.87
N ALA A 51 -10.66 5.86 3.38
CA ALA A 51 -11.56 5.01 2.59
C ALA A 51 -12.77 4.54 3.41
N SER A 52 -12.60 4.35 4.71
CA SER A 52 -13.68 4.03 5.66
C SER A 52 -14.54 5.23 6.05
N GLY A 53 -14.26 6.41 5.54
CA GLY A 53 -15.03 7.62 5.75
C GLY A 53 -14.53 8.55 6.85
N ILE A 54 -13.39 8.25 7.48
CA ILE A 54 -12.79 9.12 8.49
C ILE A 54 -11.97 10.20 7.79
N ARG A 55 -12.44 11.43 7.80
CA ARG A 55 -11.87 12.53 7.00
C ARG A 55 -11.27 13.66 7.82
N ARG A 56 -11.80 13.92 9.04
CA ARG A 56 -11.33 15.02 9.89
C ARG A 56 -9.95 14.71 10.47
N HIS A 57 -9.04 15.66 10.40
CA HIS A 57 -7.70 15.55 10.96
C HIS A 57 -7.71 15.05 12.42
N ALA A 58 -8.54 15.64 13.28
CA ALA A 58 -8.66 15.22 14.68
C ALA A 58 -9.12 13.76 14.83
N ARG A 59 -10.04 13.32 13.98
CA ARG A 59 -10.54 11.93 14.00
C ARG A 59 -9.53 10.91 13.50
N LEU A 60 -8.68 11.29 12.56
CA LEU A 60 -7.58 10.44 12.10
C LEU A 60 -6.59 10.13 13.22
N VAL A 61 -6.26 11.13 14.05
CA VAL A 61 -5.43 10.91 15.25
C VAL A 61 -6.07 9.92 16.21
N ASP A 62 -7.36 10.10 16.51
CA ASP A 62 -8.08 9.25 17.46
C ASP A 62 -8.19 7.79 17.00
N ASN A 63 -8.19 7.54 15.69
CA ASN A 63 -8.35 6.21 15.10
C ASN A 63 -7.02 5.56 14.68
N ALA A 64 -5.89 6.20 14.94
CA ALA A 64 -4.56 5.67 14.65
C ALA A 64 -3.69 5.66 15.93
N PRO A 65 -3.86 4.67 16.81
CA PRO A 65 -3.09 4.57 18.05
C PRO A 65 -1.59 4.57 17.79
N GLY A 66 -0.85 5.42 18.51
CA GLY A 66 0.59 5.57 18.35
C GLY A 66 1.02 6.59 17.30
N LEU A 67 0.08 7.15 16.52
CA LEU A 67 0.36 8.21 15.56
C LEU A 67 0.32 9.58 16.26
N SER A 68 1.43 10.32 16.24
CA SER A 68 1.46 11.69 16.74
C SER A 68 0.83 12.66 15.73
N LYS A 69 0.32 13.79 16.22
CA LYS A 69 -0.20 14.86 15.35
C LYS A 69 0.85 15.38 14.36
N LYS A 70 2.11 15.44 14.77
CA LYS A 70 3.23 15.88 13.92
C LYS A 70 3.45 14.89 12.76
N VAL A 71 3.50 13.59 13.05
CA VAL A 71 3.69 12.56 12.04
C VAL A 71 2.48 12.45 11.13
N LEU A 72 1.26 12.56 11.68
CA LEU A 72 0.03 12.62 10.88
C LEU A 72 0.10 13.76 9.86
N THR A 73 0.40 14.97 10.29
CA THR A 73 0.48 16.14 9.42
C THR A 73 1.54 15.94 8.32
N ALA A 74 2.71 15.43 8.67
CA ALA A 74 3.79 15.15 7.72
C ALA A 74 3.39 14.09 6.69
N THR A 75 2.74 13.01 7.13
CA THR A 75 2.28 11.93 6.24
C THR A 75 1.17 12.42 5.31
N LEU A 76 0.21 13.18 5.82
CA LEU A 76 -0.87 13.76 5.00
C LEU A 76 -0.34 14.74 3.95
N ARG A 77 0.65 15.57 4.31
CA ARG A 77 1.31 16.46 3.34
C ARG A 77 2.01 15.69 2.22
N LYS A 78 2.66 14.59 2.56
CA LYS A 78 3.29 13.72 1.57
C LYS A 78 2.23 13.10 0.64
N LEU A 79 1.17 12.54 1.20
CA LEU A 79 0.07 11.96 0.41
C LEU A 79 -0.62 13.01 -0.48
N GLU A 80 -0.76 14.24 -0.01
CA GLU A 80 -1.27 15.37 -0.80
C GLU A 80 -0.33 15.74 -1.95
N ALA A 81 0.96 15.84 -1.69
CA ALA A 81 1.98 16.11 -2.70
C ALA A 81 2.06 15.01 -3.77
N ASP A 82 1.83 13.76 -3.39
CA ASP A 82 1.77 12.60 -4.27
C ASP A 82 0.42 12.48 -5.04
N GLY A 83 -0.53 13.38 -4.77
CA GLY A 83 -1.84 13.38 -5.43
C GLY A 83 -2.81 12.29 -4.96
N ILE A 84 -2.53 11.65 -3.82
CA ILE A 84 -3.35 10.58 -3.24
C ILE A 84 -4.52 11.15 -2.44
N VAL A 85 -4.30 12.26 -1.76
CA VAL A 85 -5.33 12.95 -0.97
C VAL A 85 -5.44 14.42 -1.37
N VAL A 86 -6.60 14.99 -1.09
CA VAL A 86 -6.89 16.43 -1.20
C VAL A 86 -7.29 16.95 0.17
N ARG A 87 -6.82 18.16 0.50
CA ARG A 87 -7.08 18.83 1.75
C ARG A 87 -8.18 19.88 1.56
N HIS A 88 -9.20 19.85 2.42
CA HIS A 88 -10.25 20.83 2.47
C HIS A 88 -10.22 21.57 3.80
N VAL A 89 -10.17 22.89 3.74
CA VAL A 89 -10.26 23.75 4.92
C VAL A 89 -11.63 24.43 4.91
N TYR A 90 -12.36 24.23 6.00
CA TYR A 90 -13.65 24.89 6.20
C TYR A 90 -13.47 26.10 7.12
N ALA A 91 -13.90 27.27 6.64
CA ALA A 91 -13.85 28.53 7.39
C ALA A 91 -14.94 28.56 8.46
N GLU A 92 -14.78 27.74 9.47
CA GLU A 92 -15.64 27.62 10.64
C GLU A 92 -14.87 28.02 11.90
N MET A 93 -15.56 28.24 13.02
CA MET A 93 -14.95 28.44 14.31
C MET A 93 -15.35 27.32 15.28
N PRO A 94 -14.43 26.42 15.69
CA PRO A 94 -13.02 26.33 15.30
C PRO A 94 -12.82 25.84 13.85
N VAL A 95 -11.69 26.18 13.25
CA VAL A 95 -11.32 25.76 11.88
C VAL A 95 -11.36 24.24 11.76
N ARG A 96 -12.07 23.76 10.75
CA ARG A 96 -12.17 22.34 10.44
C ARG A 96 -11.31 22.01 9.21
N VAL A 97 -10.48 21.00 9.33
CA VAL A 97 -9.67 20.47 8.23
C VAL A 97 -10.08 19.04 7.96
N GLU A 98 -10.42 18.73 6.72
CA GLU A 98 -10.76 17.40 6.26
C GLU A 98 -9.84 16.98 5.11
N TYR A 99 -9.61 15.69 5.01
CA TYR A 99 -8.88 15.06 3.92
C TYR A 99 -9.75 14.05 3.21
N ALA A 100 -9.64 13.96 1.91
CA ALA A 100 -10.37 13.00 1.11
C ALA A 100 -9.43 12.34 0.10
N LEU A 101 -9.71 11.10 -0.24
CA LEU A 101 -9.00 10.40 -1.31
C LEU A 101 -9.36 11.03 -2.65
N THR A 102 -8.34 11.27 -3.48
CA THR A 102 -8.52 11.61 -4.90
C THR A 102 -8.94 10.38 -5.70
N PRO A 103 -9.37 10.51 -6.96
CA PRO A 103 -9.58 9.36 -7.84
C PRO A 103 -8.36 8.43 -7.91
N LEU A 104 -7.15 9.00 -7.92
CA LEU A 104 -5.90 8.22 -7.86
C LEU A 104 -5.77 7.49 -6.52
N GLY A 105 -6.09 8.15 -5.42
CA GLY A 105 -6.11 7.55 -4.08
C GLY A 105 -7.08 6.38 -3.96
N TRP A 106 -8.25 6.48 -4.55
CA TRP A 106 -9.21 5.37 -4.60
C TRP A 106 -8.69 4.18 -5.39
N ARG A 107 -8.01 4.40 -6.51
CA ARG A 107 -7.35 3.32 -7.27
C ARG A 107 -6.22 2.66 -6.50
N LEU A 108 -5.47 3.44 -5.73
CA LEU A 108 -4.46 2.89 -4.82
C LEU A 108 -5.08 2.02 -3.73
N THR A 109 -6.27 2.37 -3.25
CA THR A 109 -7.04 1.56 -2.29
C THR A 109 -7.39 0.18 -2.87
N GLU A 110 -7.73 0.09 -4.14
CA GLU A 110 -7.98 -1.19 -4.83
C GLU A 110 -6.74 -2.09 -4.82
N LEU A 111 -5.55 -1.52 -5.02
CA LEU A 111 -4.29 -2.25 -4.90
C LEU A 111 -4.06 -2.76 -3.47
N LEU A 112 -4.36 -1.93 -2.46
CA LEU A 112 -4.26 -2.33 -1.05
C LEU A 112 -5.23 -3.46 -0.70
N MET A 113 -6.43 -3.45 -1.25
CA MET A 113 -7.39 -4.55 -1.08
C MET A 113 -6.86 -5.85 -1.66
N THR A 114 -6.26 -5.82 -2.85
CA THR A 114 -5.63 -6.99 -3.46
C THR A 114 -4.47 -7.52 -2.59
N ALA A 115 -3.66 -6.62 -2.05
CA ALA A 115 -2.58 -6.99 -1.13
C ALA A 115 -3.12 -7.60 0.17
N TYR A 116 -4.21 -7.05 0.70
CA TYR A 116 -4.90 -7.58 1.89
C TYR A 116 -5.42 -9.01 1.63
N GLU A 117 -6.14 -9.21 0.54
CA GLU A 117 -6.68 -10.53 0.17
C GLU A 117 -5.57 -11.57 0.03
N TRP A 118 -4.47 -11.19 -0.60
CA TRP A 118 -3.30 -12.05 -0.72
C TRP A 118 -2.69 -12.38 0.65
N ALA A 119 -2.57 -11.39 1.53
CA ALA A 119 -2.02 -11.60 2.86
C ALA A 119 -2.90 -12.51 3.72
N VAL A 120 -4.23 -12.37 3.64
CA VAL A 120 -5.18 -13.25 4.33
C VAL A 120 -5.08 -14.68 3.82
N GLU A 121 -4.99 -14.86 2.51
CA GLU A 121 -4.87 -16.18 1.89
C GLU A 121 -3.59 -16.92 2.30
N HIS A 122 -2.50 -16.16 2.55
CA HIS A 122 -1.17 -16.72 2.84
C HIS A 122 -0.69 -16.46 4.29
N ASP A 123 -1.61 -16.07 5.17
CA ASP A 123 -1.28 -15.66 6.55
C ASP A 123 -0.44 -16.70 7.31
N GLU A 124 -0.88 -17.97 7.26
CA GLU A 124 -0.15 -19.06 7.92
C GLU A 124 1.24 -19.33 7.31
N GLU A 125 1.39 -19.14 6.00
CA GLU A 125 2.68 -19.31 5.33
C GLU A 125 3.65 -18.18 5.68
N ILE A 126 3.12 -16.95 5.76
CA ILE A 126 3.88 -15.76 6.14
C ILE A 126 4.39 -15.90 7.59
N ASP A 127 3.53 -16.34 8.50
CA ASP A 127 3.89 -16.47 9.91
C ASP A 127 4.88 -17.61 10.14
N ARG A 128 4.70 -18.76 9.47
CA ARG A 128 5.67 -19.85 9.50
C ARG A 128 7.05 -19.43 8.99
N ALA A 129 7.09 -18.63 7.92
CA ALA A 129 8.35 -18.15 7.36
C ALA A 129 9.10 -17.17 8.28
N LYS A 130 8.39 -16.51 9.21
CA LYS A 130 8.98 -15.60 10.19
C LYS A 130 9.48 -16.32 11.46
N ASP A 131 9.08 -17.57 11.70
CA ASP A 131 9.54 -18.34 12.83
C ASP A 131 10.86 -19.05 12.52
N PRO A 132 12.00 -18.58 13.07
CA PRO A 132 13.30 -19.19 12.82
C PRO A 132 13.46 -20.59 13.44
N HIS A 133 12.50 -21.06 14.24
CA HIS A 133 12.54 -22.36 14.91
C HIS A 133 11.77 -23.45 14.14
N ASP A 134 10.90 -23.09 13.22
CA ASP A 134 10.25 -24.07 12.36
C ASP A 134 11.18 -24.38 11.17
N GLY A 135 12.20 -25.21 11.47
CA GLY A 135 13.30 -25.58 10.62
C GLY A 135 12.86 -26.06 9.23
N GLY A 136 12.65 -25.13 8.34
CA GLY A 136 12.85 -25.39 6.94
C GLY A 136 11.67 -25.81 6.11
N ILE A 137 11.15 -24.88 5.36
CA ILE A 137 10.66 -25.18 4.01
C ILE A 137 11.24 -24.18 2.97
N PHE A 138 12.32 -23.50 3.31
CA PHE A 138 13.20 -22.96 2.28
C PHE A 138 14.36 -23.93 2.05
N ALA A 139 14.03 -25.08 1.50
CA ALA A 139 15.01 -25.77 0.69
C ALA A 139 15.16 -24.92 -0.58
N PRO A 140 16.35 -24.36 -0.87
CA PRO A 140 16.58 -23.76 -2.17
C PRO A 140 16.22 -24.81 -3.21
N ALA A 141 15.35 -24.44 -4.15
CA ALA A 141 15.07 -25.32 -5.26
C ALA A 141 16.43 -25.80 -5.82
N ALA A 142 16.64 -27.10 -5.76
CA ALA A 142 17.87 -27.70 -6.24
C ALA A 142 18.10 -27.22 -7.68
N ALA A 143 19.29 -26.68 -7.92
CA ALA A 143 19.69 -26.15 -9.20
C ALA A 143 19.56 -27.20 -10.31
#